data_136d6cb4ce9ca0bb295f096b52f80419
#
_entry.id   136d6cb4ce9ca0bb295f096b52f80419
#
_cell.length_a   1.000
_cell.length_b   1.000
_cell.length_c   1.000
_cell.angle_alpha   90.00
_cell.angle_beta   90.00
_cell.angle_gamma   90.00
#
_symmetry.space_group_name_H-M   'P 1'
#
loop_
_entity.id
_entity.type
_entity.pdbx_description
1 polymer ?
#
loop_
_entity_poly.entity_id
_entity_poly.type
_entity_poly.pdbx_seq_one_letter_code
_entity_poly.pdbx_strand_id
1 'polypeptide(L)'
;MSRGRRYEEPKLNMKKVFAVIVAIIVIIMCIVMLKGILSKDTKQGKIVSKDYFASYQNSKWGVIDSNGDNVIDPSYAEMIIVPNSKNDVFLCTYDVDYDNNTYKTKALNSENKEIFTEYDYVEAISNKDENNNLWYENDVVRVKKSGLYGLIDLSGKELLQCEYDKIEALEGVQNTFKITKDGKVGIADNKGNVLITPSYAEITSLDKDKSQGFIVKNSDGKYGIVDTANKQVLETKYDAVEKIYRNDYYVVTENGKQEVVKKDGNIVLSGNYDKIEAILQNPENGIIYKQKEKYGIMNLSGAVVIKPEYEKLKEGASGSIIAKKDSKYGIIDLQGNQKVEFKYQNLSYNEKADLYIAEDDQYENEILDSNYQVKQTGYLIELNTDKGYMELNQNNSYKYYNFKFEEQNVENIFTSNTLFASKKDGKYGFVDKNGKTVVDYIYDDVTSQNSYGYAGIKKDGKWGAIDKDGKVVKEPTYNLDDYLKIDFIGVWYLGKDINMNYYRK
;
A
#
# COMPACT_ATOMS: atom_id res chain seq x y z
N MET A 1 -48.53 92.18 0.88
CA MET A 1 -47.04 92.36 0.96
C MET A 1 -46.44 91.10 1.54
N SER A 2 -45.91 90.22 0.75
CA SER A 2 -45.27 89.03 1.19
C SER A 2 -43.77 89.10 0.80
N ARG A 3 -42.90 89.09 1.81
CA ARG A 3 -41.42 89.11 1.58
C ARG A 3 -40.94 87.73 1.15
N GLY A 4 -40.40 87.64 -0.04
CA GLY A 4 -39.74 86.42 -0.53
C GLY A 4 -38.48 86.16 0.28
N ARG A 5 -38.28 84.95 0.77
CA ARG A 5 -37.03 84.43 1.34
C ARG A 5 -36.07 84.15 0.18
N ARG A 6 -34.88 84.77 0.15
CA ARG A 6 -33.75 84.38 -0.70
C ARG A 6 -33.24 83.08 -0.18
N TYR A 7 -33.21 82.10 -1.03
CA TYR A 7 -32.40 80.88 -0.82
C TYR A 7 -30.92 81.27 -1.10
N GLU A 8 -30.09 81.18 -0.05
CA GLU A 8 -28.62 81.18 -0.26
C GLU A 8 -28.21 79.76 -0.61
N GLU A 9 -27.57 79.62 -1.74
CA GLU A 9 -26.91 78.33 -2.17
C GLU A 9 -25.82 77.95 -1.16
N PRO A 10 -25.80 76.68 -0.68
CA PRO A 10 -24.79 76.25 0.25
C PRO A 10 -23.40 76.35 -0.38
N LYS A 11 -22.55 77.20 0.13
CA LYS A 11 -21.15 77.29 -0.30
C LYS A 11 -20.45 75.98 -0.08
N LEU A 12 -19.96 75.40 -1.16
CA LEU A 12 -19.21 74.12 -1.17
C LEU A 12 -17.98 74.29 -0.25
N ASN A 13 -17.89 73.47 0.79
CA ASN A 13 -16.77 73.54 1.72
C ASN A 13 -15.56 72.80 1.05
N MET A 14 -14.69 73.60 0.40
CA MET A 14 -13.53 73.09 -0.36
C MET A 14 -12.61 72.18 0.48
N LYS A 15 -12.52 72.36 1.80
CA LYS A 15 -11.78 71.47 2.70
C LYS A 15 -12.41 70.09 2.79
N LYS A 16 -13.75 69.98 2.79
CA LYS A 16 -14.46 68.71 2.77
C LYS A 16 -14.33 68.02 1.40
N VAL A 17 -14.41 68.79 0.31
CA VAL A 17 -14.20 68.27 -1.06
C VAL A 17 -12.80 67.76 -1.22
N PHE A 18 -11.79 68.48 -0.73
CA PHE A 18 -10.40 68.01 -0.77
C PHE A 18 -10.18 66.75 0.07
N ALA A 19 -10.77 66.67 1.25
CA ALA A 19 -10.72 65.47 2.11
C ALA A 19 -11.36 64.24 1.44
N VAL A 20 -12.47 64.40 0.71
CA VAL A 20 -13.10 63.32 -0.06
C VAL A 20 -12.24 62.88 -1.24
N ILE A 21 -11.63 63.82 -1.95
CA ILE A 21 -10.71 63.50 -3.07
C ILE A 21 -9.48 62.73 -2.56
N VAL A 22 -8.90 63.16 -1.43
CA VAL A 22 -7.77 62.46 -0.80
C VAL A 22 -8.16 61.06 -0.39
N ALA A 23 -9.37 60.89 0.24
CA ALA A 23 -9.88 59.58 0.62
C ALA A 23 -10.07 58.65 -0.61
N ILE A 24 -10.59 59.20 -1.72
CA ILE A 24 -10.75 58.43 -2.98
C ILE A 24 -9.38 58.03 -3.54
N ILE A 25 -8.39 58.91 -3.53
CA ILE A 25 -7.03 58.62 -3.98
C ILE A 25 -6.38 57.56 -3.12
N VAL A 26 -6.56 57.59 -1.79
CA VAL A 26 -6.06 56.54 -0.89
C VAL A 26 -6.75 55.22 -1.16
N ILE A 27 -8.07 55.22 -1.36
CA ILE A 27 -8.81 53.98 -1.72
C ILE A 27 -8.31 53.44 -3.07
N ILE A 28 -8.12 54.27 -4.06
CA ILE A 28 -7.56 53.87 -5.37
C ILE A 28 -6.14 53.31 -5.20
N MET A 29 -5.29 53.95 -4.40
CA MET A 29 -3.96 53.44 -4.09
C MET A 29 -3.98 52.10 -3.37
N CYS A 30 -4.89 51.92 -2.41
CA CYS A 30 -5.12 50.66 -1.72
C CYS A 30 -5.60 49.57 -2.70
N ILE A 31 -6.51 49.89 -3.62
CA ILE A 31 -6.98 48.95 -4.66
C ILE A 31 -5.87 48.60 -5.64
N VAL A 32 -5.01 49.58 -6.02
CA VAL A 32 -3.87 49.35 -6.89
C VAL A 32 -2.80 48.54 -6.16
N MET A 33 -2.54 48.80 -4.86
CA MET A 33 -1.64 47.98 -4.06
C MET A 33 -2.21 46.57 -3.84
N LEU A 34 -3.50 46.41 -3.56
CA LEU A 34 -4.16 45.11 -3.48
C LEU A 34 -4.16 44.39 -4.82
N LYS A 35 -4.40 45.08 -5.95
CA LYS A 35 -4.19 44.50 -7.28
C LYS A 35 -2.74 44.17 -7.54
N GLY A 36 -1.79 44.99 -7.13
CA GLY A 36 -0.36 44.73 -7.23
C GLY A 36 0.12 43.57 -6.35
N ILE A 37 -0.52 43.36 -5.20
CA ILE A 37 -0.27 42.20 -4.33
C ILE A 37 -1.00 40.97 -4.88
N LEU A 38 -2.19 41.11 -5.45
CA LEU A 38 -2.97 40.04 -6.09
C LEU A 38 -2.50 39.78 -7.54
N SER A 39 -1.81 40.68 -8.20
CA SER A 39 -1.22 40.50 -9.53
C SER A 39 0.30 40.30 -9.52
N LYS A 40 0.92 40.19 -8.33
CA LYS A 40 2.20 39.52 -8.25
C LYS A 40 1.90 38.03 -8.49
N ASP A 41 2.20 37.70 -9.74
CA ASP A 41 2.23 36.31 -10.21
C ASP A 41 0.97 35.50 -9.98
N THR A 42 -0.06 35.77 -10.75
CA THR A 42 -0.70 34.68 -11.46
C THR A 42 0.05 34.38 -12.78
N LYS A 43 1.31 34.15 -12.75
CA LYS A 43 1.78 32.80 -13.13
C LYS A 43 0.88 31.91 -12.27
N GLN A 44 -0.05 31.23 -12.88
CA GLN A 44 -0.77 30.10 -12.29
C GLN A 44 0.30 29.39 -11.49
N GLY A 45 0.31 29.62 -10.16
CA GLY A 45 1.29 28.97 -9.32
C GLY A 45 1.06 27.51 -9.61
N LYS A 46 2.00 26.87 -10.29
CA LYS A 46 2.06 25.41 -10.31
C LYS A 46 1.73 25.10 -8.86
N ILE A 47 0.59 24.44 -8.60
CA ILE A 47 0.35 23.85 -7.31
C ILE A 47 1.52 22.91 -7.20
N VAL A 48 2.56 23.32 -6.47
CA VAL A 48 3.70 22.47 -6.22
C VAL A 48 3.13 21.41 -5.30
N SER A 49 2.57 20.40 -5.92
CA SER A 49 2.30 19.16 -5.24
C SER A 49 3.66 18.73 -4.71
N LYS A 50 3.78 18.56 -3.41
CA LYS A 50 5.00 18.03 -2.78
C LYS A 50 5.11 16.51 -3.00
N ASP A 51 4.50 15.98 -4.05
CA ASP A 51 4.65 14.58 -4.39
C ASP A 51 5.90 14.40 -5.25
N TYR A 52 6.82 13.61 -4.71
CA TYR A 52 8.08 13.26 -5.34
C TYR A 52 8.10 11.77 -5.65
N PHE A 53 8.71 11.42 -6.79
CA PHE A 53 8.80 10.05 -7.26
C PHE A 53 10.22 9.77 -7.77
N ALA A 54 10.76 8.61 -7.43
CA ALA A 54 11.95 8.12 -8.10
C ALA A 54 11.63 7.88 -9.59
N SER A 55 12.52 8.28 -10.49
CA SER A 55 12.34 8.09 -11.91
C SER A 55 13.60 7.52 -12.55
N TYR A 56 13.42 6.63 -13.52
CA TYR A 56 14.49 6.02 -14.28
C TYR A 56 14.48 6.54 -15.69
N GLN A 57 15.54 7.23 -16.07
CA GLN A 57 15.67 7.88 -17.38
C GLN A 57 17.08 7.66 -17.91
N ASN A 58 17.22 7.24 -19.16
CA ASN A 58 18.52 7.05 -19.81
C ASN A 58 19.47 6.17 -18.98
N SER A 59 18.95 5.05 -18.45
CA SER A 59 19.69 4.09 -17.61
C SER A 59 20.23 4.66 -16.29
N LYS A 60 19.60 5.74 -15.78
CA LYS A 60 19.95 6.39 -14.52
C LYS A 60 18.72 6.75 -13.72
N TRP A 61 18.86 6.71 -12.41
CA TRP A 61 17.85 7.12 -11.46
C TRP A 61 17.97 8.60 -11.10
N GLY A 62 16.83 9.26 -10.97
CA GLY A 62 16.63 10.62 -10.50
C GLY A 62 15.36 10.72 -9.66
N VAL A 63 14.93 11.94 -9.40
CA VAL A 63 13.65 12.25 -8.73
C VAL A 63 12.89 13.27 -9.55
N ILE A 64 11.60 13.07 -9.71
CA ILE A 64 10.68 14.01 -10.33
C ILE A 64 9.60 14.44 -9.34
N ASP A 65 9.00 15.59 -9.59
CA ASP A 65 7.78 16.03 -8.93
C ASP A 65 6.52 15.48 -9.62
N SER A 66 5.35 15.77 -9.09
CA SER A 66 4.05 15.35 -9.66
C SER A 66 3.74 15.99 -11.02
N ASN A 67 4.50 17.00 -11.46
CA ASN A 67 4.41 17.58 -12.82
C ASN A 67 5.35 16.84 -13.79
N GLY A 68 6.15 15.88 -13.31
CA GLY A 68 7.19 15.20 -14.08
C GLY A 68 8.43 16.06 -14.34
N ASP A 69 8.60 17.17 -13.63
CA ASP A 69 9.82 17.97 -13.71
C ASP A 69 10.92 17.35 -12.84
N ASN A 70 12.14 17.28 -13.38
CA ASN A 70 13.27 16.76 -12.62
C ASN A 70 13.56 17.64 -11.41
N VAL A 71 13.58 17.00 -10.24
CA VAL A 71 14.01 17.56 -8.96
C VAL A 71 15.45 17.17 -8.69
N ILE A 72 15.78 15.89 -8.92
CA ILE A 72 17.14 15.37 -8.98
C ILE A 72 17.35 14.82 -10.38
N ASP A 73 18.30 15.33 -11.12
CA ASP A 73 18.60 14.85 -12.46
C ASP A 73 19.03 13.36 -12.42
N PRO A 74 18.62 12.56 -13.43
CA PRO A 74 18.99 11.16 -13.51
C PRO A 74 20.50 10.96 -13.61
N SER A 75 21.14 10.63 -12.50
CA SER A 75 22.59 10.49 -12.40
C SER A 75 23.06 9.28 -11.59
N TYR A 76 22.17 8.65 -10.81
CA TYR A 76 22.48 7.53 -9.94
C TYR A 76 22.32 6.20 -10.68
N ALA A 77 23.24 5.25 -10.41
CA ALA A 77 23.11 3.88 -10.91
C ALA A 77 22.06 3.10 -10.13
N GLU A 78 22.00 3.32 -8.81
CA GLU A 78 21.05 2.69 -7.92
C GLU A 78 19.78 3.53 -7.78
N MET A 79 18.66 2.84 -7.53
CA MET A 79 17.36 3.46 -7.31
C MET A 79 17.42 4.43 -6.13
N ILE A 80 17.01 5.68 -6.35
CA ILE A 80 16.81 6.63 -5.27
C ILE A 80 15.52 6.25 -4.53
N ILE A 81 15.63 6.07 -3.21
CA ILE A 81 14.46 5.76 -2.39
C ILE A 81 13.86 7.05 -1.88
N VAL A 82 12.58 7.26 -2.16
CA VAL A 82 11.76 8.36 -1.65
C VAL A 82 10.84 7.77 -0.56
N PRO A 83 11.21 7.82 0.74
CA PRO A 83 10.47 7.13 1.80
C PRO A 83 9.02 7.57 1.88
N ASN A 84 8.77 8.85 1.68
CA ASN A 84 7.43 9.44 1.68
C ASN A 84 7.33 10.48 0.57
N SER A 85 6.47 10.25 -0.41
CA SER A 85 6.31 11.13 -1.58
C SER A 85 5.90 12.56 -1.22
N LYS A 86 5.38 12.79 -0.02
CA LYS A 86 5.00 14.13 0.46
C LYS A 86 6.13 14.89 1.12
N ASN A 87 7.27 14.25 1.34
CA ASN A 87 8.41 14.82 2.06
C ASN A 87 9.61 14.98 1.13
N ASP A 88 10.40 15.99 1.44
CA ASP A 88 11.58 16.43 0.70
C ASP A 88 12.84 15.69 1.19
N VAL A 89 12.82 14.35 1.13
CA VAL A 89 13.93 13.49 1.54
C VAL A 89 14.13 12.40 0.51
N PHE A 90 15.32 12.34 -0.10
CA PHE A 90 15.71 11.40 -1.14
C PHE A 90 16.97 10.65 -0.71
N LEU A 91 16.86 9.35 -0.56
CA LEU A 91 17.96 8.49 -0.10
C LEU A 91 18.68 7.90 -1.30
N CYS A 92 19.93 8.30 -1.44
CA CYS A 92 20.77 7.93 -2.59
C CYS A 92 21.86 6.94 -2.13
N THR A 93 22.02 5.86 -2.90
CA THR A 93 23.13 4.94 -2.77
C THR A 93 24.14 5.21 -3.89
N TYR A 94 25.41 5.27 -3.55
CA TYR A 94 26.50 5.57 -4.49
C TYR A 94 27.80 4.86 -4.08
N ASP A 95 28.82 4.91 -4.93
CA ASP A 95 30.11 4.22 -4.73
C ASP A 95 29.92 2.73 -4.40
N VAL A 96 29.05 2.07 -5.17
CA VAL A 96 28.73 0.65 -4.95
C VAL A 96 29.85 -0.22 -5.52
N ASP A 97 30.42 -1.05 -4.66
CA ASP A 97 31.35 -2.12 -5.01
C ASP A 97 30.62 -3.47 -4.82
N TYR A 98 30.16 -4.05 -5.91
CA TYR A 98 29.42 -5.30 -5.89
C TYR A 98 30.27 -6.52 -5.50
N ASP A 99 31.57 -6.47 -5.77
CA ASP A 99 32.48 -7.58 -5.45
C ASP A 99 32.72 -7.70 -3.94
N ASN A 100 32.84 -6.55 -3.27
CA ASN A 100 33.06 -6.46 -1.83
C ASN A 100 31.77 -6.18 -1.04
N ASN A 101 30.64 -6.01 -1.71
CA ASN A 101 29.34 -5.67 -1.12
C ASN A 101 29.43 -4.43 -0.22
N THR A 102 30.09 -3.38 -0.70
CA THR A 102 30.20 -2.09 0.01
C THR A 102 29.58 -0.98 -0.80
N TYR A 103 29.03 0.00 -0.11
CA TYR A 103 28.40 1.17 -0.70
C TYR A 103 28.40 2.33 0.28
N LYS A 104 28.11 3.52 -0.24
CA LYS A 104 27.84 4.72 0.56
C LYS A 104 26.42 5.18 0.37
N THR A 105 25.89 5.86 1.37
CA THR A 105 24.55 6.46 1.32
C THR A 105 24.61 7.95 1.69
N LYS A 106 23.65 8.70 1.21
CA LYS A 106 23.39 10.09 1.60
C LYS A 106 21.92 10.42 1.40
N ALA A 107 21.44 11.41 2.11
CA ALA A 107 20.12 11.99 1.90
C ALA A 107 20.24 13.34 1.20
N LEU A 108 19.39 13.59 0.20
CA LEU A 108 19.27 14.86 -0.52
C LEU A 108 17.88 15.45 -0.31
N ASN A 109 17.78 16.77 -0.40
CA ASN A 109 16.49 17.46 -0.49
C ASN A 109 16.19 17.90 -1.95
N SER A 110 15.03 18.54 -2.18
CA SER A 110 14.60 19.02 -3.50
C SER A 110 15.48 20.14 -4.09
N GLU A 111 16.35 20.75 -3.29
CA GLU A 111 17.36 21.71 -3.77
C GLU A 111 18.68 20.99 -4.14
N ASN A 112 18.68 19.65 -4.17
CA ASN A 112 19.86 18.80 -4.40
C ASN A 112 20.99 19.06 -3.37
N LYS A 113 20.60 19.42 -2.15
CA LYS A 113 21.53 19.62 -1.04
C LYS A 113 21.54 18.39 -0.14
N GLU A 114 22.73 18.01 0.31
CA GLU A 114 22.88 16.93 1.29
C GLU A 114 22.35 17.37 2.65
N ILE A 115 21.55 16.51 3.26
CA ILE A 115 20.94 16.68 4.59
C ILE A 115 21.34 15.51 5.49
N PHE A 116 21.20 15.66 6.80
CA PHE A 116 21.57 14.67 7.83
C PHE A 116 23.07 14.29 7.81
N THR A 117 23.92 15.28 7.50
CA THR A 117 25.37 15.11 7.29
C THR A 117 26.14 14.78 8.57
N GLU A 118 25.51 14.84 9.73
CA GLU A 118 26.07 14.46 11.03
C GLU A 118 26.15 12.94 11.25
N TYR A 119 25.55 12.14 10.34
CA TYR A 119 25.53 10.68 10.38
C TYR A 119 26.47 10.08 9.32
N ASP A 120 27.08 8.94 9.65
CA ASP A 120 27.96 8.21 8.74
C ASP A 120 27.17 7.52 7.59
N TYR A 121 25.92 7.08 7.88
CA TYR A 121 24.98 6.49 6.94
C TYR A 121 23.57 6.99 7.23
N VAL A 122 22.79 7.14 6.15
CA VAL A 122 21.35 7.45 6.20
C VAL A 122 20.64 6.49 5.22
N GLU A 123 19.79 5.63 5.72
CA GLU A 123 19.20 4.54 4.93
C GLU A 123 17.71 4.39 5.15
N ALA A 124 16.97 4.02 4.09
CA ALA A 124 15.60 3.56 4.22
C ALA A 124 15.55 2.19 4.91
N ILE A 125 14.48 1.94 5.64
CA ILE A 125 14.23 0.64 6.25
C ILE A 125 13.27 -0.12 5.32
N SER A 126 13.78 -1.16 4.67
CA SER A 126 12.95 -2.05 3.85
C SER A 126 12.20 -3.04 4.73
N ASN A 127 10.98 -3.36 4.34
CA ASN A 127 10.14 -4.38 4.95
C ASN A 127 9.47 -5.21 3.85
N LYS A 128 9.00 -6.39 4.17
CA LYS A 128 8.29 -7.28 3.24
C LYS A 128 7.23 -8.09 3.97
N ASP A 129 6.19 -8.45 3.25
CA ASP A 129 5.17 -9.37 3.76
C ASP A 129 5.51 -10.85 3.43
N GLU A 130 4.65 -11.75 3.86
CA GLU A 130 4.75 -13.20 3.63
C GLU A 130 4.74 -13.61 2.14
N ASN A 131 4.27 -12.72 1.25
CA ASN A 131 4.26 -12.91 -0.19
C ASN A 131 5.48 -12.28 -0.87
N ASN A 132 6.47 -11.82 -0.09
CA ASN A 132 7.63 -11.05 -0.53
C ASN A 132 7.29 -9.71 -1.21
N ASN A 133 6.12 -9.13 -0.96
CA ASN A 133 5.85 -7.76 -1.37
C ASN A 133 6.70 -6.82 -0.53
N LEU A 134 7.63 -6.15 -1.19
CA LEU A 134 8.57 -5.24 -0.57
C LEU A 134 7.97 -3.83 -0.46
N TRP A 135 8.23 -3.15 0.67
CA TRP A 135 8.00 -1.71 0.84
C TRP A 135 9.11 -1.09 1.69
N TYR A 136 9.15 0.23 1.73
CA TYR A 136 10.00 0.98 2.65
C TYR A 136 9.13 1.67 3.69
N GLU A 137 9.62 1.72 4.94
CA GLU A 137 8.97 2.48 6.00
C GLU A 137 8.98 3.97 5.63
N ASN A 138 7.84 4.66 5.77
CA ASN A 138 7.59 5.92 5.08
C ASN A 138 7.76 7.19 5.94
N ASP A 139 7.93 7.05 7.26
CA ASP A 139 7.98 8.20 8.17
C ASP A 139 9.33 8.36 8.87
N VAL A 140 10.23 7.40 8.69
CA VAL A 140 11.49 7.32 9.41
C VAL A 140 12.62 6.83 8.50
N VAL A 141 13.84 7.19 8.87
CA VAL A 141 15.06 6.65 8.27
C VAL A 141 16.00 6.16 9.36
N ARG A 142 16.70 5.08 9.06
CA ARG A 142 17.76 4.55 9.89
C ARG A 142 19.03 5.33 9.66
N VAL A 143 19.67 5.72 10.74
CA VAL A 143 20.95 6.45 10.72
C VAL A 143 22.01 5.66 11.46
N LYS A 144 23.29 5.89 11.11
CA LYS A 144 24.42 5.29 11.80
C LYS A 144 25.43 6.36 12.16
N LYS A 145 25.94 6.32 13.39
CA LYS A 145 26.98 7.20 13.88
C LYS A 145 27.92 6.44 14.81
N SER A 146 29.23 6.57 14.57
CA SER A 146 30.25 5.88 15.37
C SER A 146 30.03 4.36 15.47
N GLY A 147 29.51 3.74 14.39
CA GLY A 147 29.29 2.30 14.32
C GLY A 147 27.93 1.83 14.86
N LEU A 148 27.16 2.66 15.56
CA LEU A 148 25.86 2.30 16.14
C LEU A 148 24.70 2.93 15.38
N TYR A 149 23.56 2.24 15.38
CA TYR A 149 22.36 2.65 14.68
C TYR A 149 21.39 3.42 15.56
N GLY A 150 20.72 4.39 14.97
CA GLY A 150 19.63 5.18 15.53
C GLY A 150 18.49 5.34 14.53
N LEU A 151 17.47 6.07 14.89
CA LEU A 151 16.31 6.37 14.09
C LEU A 151 15.99 7.86 14.15
N ILE A 152 15.76 8.47 13.00
CA ILE A 152 15.28 9.86 12.89
C ILE A 152 13.98 9.89 12.08
N ASP A 153 13.18 10.92 12.27
CA ASP A 153 12.08 11.23 11.36
C ASP A 153 12.59 11.97 10.10
N LEU A 154 11.72 12.19 9.14
CA LEU A 154 12.08 12.85 7.87
C LEU A 154 12.40 14.35 8.03
N SER A 155 12.22 14.94 9.22
CA SER A 155 12.69 16.31 9.52
C SER A 155 14.09 16.34 10.13
N GLY A 156 14.67 15.18 10.43
CA GLY A 156 15.95 15.03 11.11
C GLY A 156 15.86 14.98 12.64
N LYS A 157 14.63 14.96 13.20
CA LYS A 157 14.43 14.82 14.64
C LYS A 157 14.83 13.41 15.08
N GLU A 158 15.71 13.30 16.05
CA GLU A 158 16.08 12.04 16.67
C GLU A 158 14.89 11.40 17.39
N LEU A 159 14.59 10.15 17.02
CA LEU A 159 13.58 9.29 17.62
C LEU A 159 14.21 8.25 18.52
N LEU A 160 15.30 7.61 18.06
CA LEU A 160 16.15 6.72 18.83
C LEU A 160 17.60 7.14 18.67
N GLN A 161 18.31 7.25 19.78
CA GLN A 161 19.74 7.57 19.77
C GLN A 161 20.55 6.50 19.05
N CYS A 162 21.70 6.87 18.48
CA CYS A 162 22.64 5.92 17.90
C CYS A 162 23.34 5.11 18.99
N GLU A 163 22.65 4.10 19.51
CA GLU A 163 23.12 3.24 20.60
C GLU A 163 22.84 1.74 20.37
N TYR A 164 22.23 1.39 19.23
CA TYR A 164 21.86 0.02 18.91
C TYR A 164 22.85 -0.61 17.93
N ASP A 165 23.13 -1.91 18.13
CA ASP A 165 23.96 -2.70 17.21
C ASP A 165 23.28 -2.86 15.85
N LYS A 166 21.92 -2.89 15.86
CA LYS A 166 21.10 -3.07 14.67
C LYS A 166 19.69 -2.51 14.85
N ILE A 167 19.14 -1.94 13.79
CA ILE A 167 17.71 -1.58 13.68
C ILE A 167 17.20 -2.11 12.34
N GLU A 168 16.16 -2.93 12.37
CA GLU A 168 15.55 -3.54 11.21
C GLU A 168 14.02 -3.48 11.32
N ALA A 169 13.32 -3.55 10.18
CA ALA A 169 11.88 -3.71 10.22
C ALA A 169 11.48 -5.02 10.92
N LEU A 170 10.37 -5.02 11.63
CA LEU A 170 9.70 -6.25 12.03
C LEU A 170 8.92 -6.75 10.80
N GLU A 171 9.36 -7.88 10.25
CA GLU A 171 8.85 -8.42 8.99
C GLU A 171 7.32 -8.53 8.98
N GLY A 172 6.69 -7.94 7.97
CA GLY A 172 5.24 -7.95 7.76
C GLY A 172 4.46 -6.93 8.60
N VAL A 173 5.10 -6.15 9.47
CA VAL A 173 4.44 -5.18 10.36
C VAL A 173 4.95 -3.77 10.08
N GLN A 174 4.09 -2.91 9.55
CA GLN A 174 4.44 -1.52 9.28
C GLN A 174 4.75 -0.74 10.56
N ASN A 175 5.65 0.23 10.45
CA ASN A 175 5.98 1.18 11.52
C ASN A 175 6.43 0.50 12.83
N THR A 176 7.08 -0.65 12.70
CA THR A 176 7.54 -1.44 13.85
C THR A 176 8.92 -2.02 13.55
N PHE A 177 9.85 -1.82 14.48
CA PHE A 177 11.26 -2.13 14.28
C PHE A 177 11.80 -3.04 15.36
N LYS A 178 12.61 -4.01 14.97
CA LYS A 178 13.49 -4.73 15.87
C LYS A 178 14.70 -3.86 16.17
N ILE A 179 14.98 -3.63 17.44
CA ILE A 179 16.16 -2.93 17.95
C ILE A 179 17.04 -3.95 18.68
N THR A 180 18.29 -4.07 18.26
CA THR A 180 19.24 -5.00 18.88
C THR A 180 20.30 -4.21 19.65
N LYS A 181 20.54 -4.59 20.90
CA LYS A 181 21.57 -4.05 21.76
C LYS A 181 22.18 -5.16 22.59
N ASP A 182 23.51 -5.24 22.62
CA ASP A 182 24.25 -6.29 23.33
C ASP A 182 23.77 -7.71 22.97
N GLY A 183 23.47 -7.92 21.69
CA GLY A 183 22.98 -9.19 21.15
C GLY A 183 21.55 -9.58 21.57
N LYS A 184 20.82 -8.69 22.24
CA LYS A 184 19.42 -8.86 22.63
C LYS A 184 18.50 -8.03 21.74
N VAL A 185 17.34 -8.57 21.43
CA VAL A 185 16.33 -7.97 20.56
C VAL A 185 15.21 -7.36 21.40
N GLY A 186 14.82 -6.16 21.05
CA GLY A 186 13.64 -5.44 21.53
C GLY A 186 12.79 -4.94 20.36
N ILE A 187 11.75 -4.17 20.66
CA ILE A 187 10.82 -3.59 19.69
C ILE A 187 10.67 -2.08 19.94
N ALA A 188 10.72 -1.29 18.87
CA ALA A 188 10.36 0.12 18.88
C ALA A 188 9.36 0.43 17.76
N ASP A 189 8.64 1.54 17.89
CA ASP A 189 7.74 2.05 16.86
C ASP A 189 8.37 3.24 16.06
N ASN A 190 7.67 3.71 15.02
CA ASN A 190 8.09 4.86 14.20
C ASN A 190 7.99 6.23 14.90
N LYS A 191 7.62 6.26 16.18
CA LYS A 191 7.62 7.47 17.02
C LYS A 191 8.80 7.50 17.99
N GLY A 192 9.61 6.43 17.98
CA GLY A 192 10.74 6.24 18.91
C GLY A 192 10.34 5.68 20.27
N ASN A 193 9.09 5.19 20.43
CA ASN A 193 8.71 4.51 21.66
C ASN A 193 9.32 3.11 21.68
N VAL A 194 10.13 2.80 22.69
CA VAL A 194 10.60 1.44 22.95
C VAL A 194 9.49 0.66 23.62
N LEU A 195 8.81 -0.21 22.86
CA LEU A 195 7.70 -1.05 23.33
C LEU A 195 8.24 -2.24 24.14
N ILE A 196 9.32 -2.84 23.67
CA ILE A 196 10.01 -3.93 24.36
C ILE A 196 11.50 -3.56 24.40
N THR A 197 12.06 -3.41 25.59
CA THR A 197 13.50 -3.23 25.76
C THR A 197 14.25 -4.47 25.30
N PRO A 198 15.45 -4.33 24.69
CA PRO A 198 16.26 -5.45 24.23
C PRO A 198 16.52 -6.46 25.36
N SER A 199 15.86 -7.62 25.29
CA SER A 199 15.90 -8.65 26.34
C SER A 199 15.76 -10.08 25.83
N TYR A 200 15.22 -10.24 24.63
CA TYR A 200 14.98 -11.55 24.01
C TYR A 200 16.09 -11.94 23.03
N ALA A 201 16.22 -13.25 22.78
CA ALA A 201 17.13 -13.75 21.73
C ALA A 201 16.57 -13.49 20.32
N GLU A 202 15.24 -13.52 20.20
CA GLU A 202 14.54 -13.29 18.93
C GLU A 202 13.14 -12.76 19.20
N ILE A 203 12.64 -11.91 18.31
CA ILE A 203 11.24 -11.46 18.30
C ILE A 203 10.72 -11.52 16.87
N THR A 204 9.55 -12.11 16.68
CA THR A 204 8.82 -12.12 15.41
C THR A 204 7.40 -11.65 15.63
N SER A 205 6.74 -11.19 14.56
CA SER A 205 5.34 -10.80 14.62
C SER A 205 4.43 -12.02 14.78
N LEU A 206 3.40 -11.91 15.58
CA LEU A 206 2.32 -12.91 15.62
C LEU A 206 1.42 -12.75 14.39
N ASP A 207 1.12 -11.49 14.00
CA ASP A 207 0.30 -11.13 12.84
C ASP A 207 0.85 -9.84 12.19
N LYS A 208 0.22 -9.42 11.08
CA LYS A 208 0.50 -8.15 10.38
C LYS A 208 0.19 -6.92 11.25
N ASP A 209 -0.70 -7.07 12.22
CA ASP A 209 -1.02 -6.04 13.21
C ASP A 209 -0.27 -6.30 14.53
N LYS A 210 0.60 -5.37 14.89
CA LYS A 210 1.34 -5.42 16.16
C LYS A 210 0.44 -5.50 17.39
N SER A 211 -0.83 -5.07 17.31
CA SER A 211 -1.78 -5.13 18.44
C SER A 211 -2.05 -6.55 18.92
N GLN A 212 -1.82 -7.55 18.07
CA GLN A 212 -1.94 -8.97 18.42
C GLN A 212 -0.78 -9.47 19.29
N GLY A 213 0.31 -8.70 19.38
CA GLY A 213 1.49 -9.05 20.16
C GLY A 213 2.60 -9.67 19.32
N PHE A 214 3.58 -10.22 20.03
CA PHE A 214 4.81 -10.73 19.45
C PHE A 214 5.14 -12.11 19.97
N ILE A 215 5.65 -12.95 19.08
CA ILE A 215 6.28 -14.22 19.45
C ILE A 215 7.71 -13.88 19.90
N VAL A 216 8.06 -14.26 21.10
CA VAL A 216 9.37 -14.02 21.70
C VAL A 216 10.11 -15.31 21.96
N LYS A 217 11.43 -15.29 21.85
CA LYS A 217 12.32 -16.40 22.17
C LYS A 217 13.27 -15.98 23.26
N ASN A 218 13.37 -16.75 24.34
CA ASN A 218 14.33 -16.47 25.41
C ASN A 218 15.74 -17.04 25.11
N SER A 219 16.69 -16.82 26.02
CA SER A 219 18.07 -17.30 25.88
C SER A 219 18.18 -18.84 25.87
N ASP A 220 17.21 -19.53 26.45
CA ASP A 220 17.17 -21.01 26.52
C ASP A 220 16.56 -21.63 25.25
N GLY A 221 16.22 -20.76 24.26
CA GLY A 221 15.65 -21.19 22.99
C GLY A 221 14.16 -21.50 23.04
N LYS A 222 13.47 -21.12 24.13
CA LYS A 222 12.03 -21.36 24.29
C LYS A 222 11.21 -20.15 23.85
N TYR A 223 10.04 -20.42 23.29
CA TYR A 223 9.13 -19.44 22.71
C TYR A 223 7.91 -19.20 23.63
N GLY A 224 7.39 -18.00 23.57
CA GLY A 224 6.16 -17.56 24.20
C GLY A 224 5.55 -16.38 23.42
N ILE A 225 4.52 -15.77 23.97
CA ILE A 225 3.87 -14.58 23.37
C ILE A 225 3.82 -13.46 24.42
N VAL A 226 4.13 -12.25 23.99
CA VAL A 226 3.95 -11.01 24.76
C VAL A 226 3.09 -10.02 23.99
N ASP A 227 2.37 -9.17 24.69
CA ASP A 227 1.66 -8.05 24.09
C ASP A 227 2.60 -6.85 23.79
N THR A 228 2.05 -5.77 23.24
CA THR A 228 2.79 -4.55 22.90
C THR A 228 3.38 -3.80 24.11
N ALA A 229 2.96 -4.13 25.33
CA ALA A 229 3.48 -3.60 26.59
C ALA A 229 4.47 -4.59 27.26
N ASN A 230 4.94 -5.60 26.54
CA ASN A 230 5.80 -6.68 27.04
C ASN A 230 5.18 -7.51 28.18
N LYS A 231 3.84 -7.51 28.30
CA LYS A 231 3.15 -8.34 29.26
C LYS A 231 3.00 -9.74 28.66
N GLN A 232 3.33 -10.77 29.44
CA GLN A 232 3.17 -12.16 29.03
C GLN A 232 1.71 -12.48 28.70
N VAL A 233 1.49 -12.96 27.47
CA VAL A 233 0.22 -13.50 26.96
C VAL A 233 0.28 -15.02 27.04
N LEU A 234 1.40 -15.61 26.62
CA LEU A 234 1.66 -17.04 26.70
C LEU A 234 3.07 -17.26 27.27
N GLU A 235 3.19 -18.17 28.21
CA GLU A 235 4.45 -18.46 28.91
C GLU A 235 5.56 -18.85 27.92
N THR A 236 6.79 -18.34 28.19
CA THR A 236 7.96 -18.60 27.35
C THR A 236 8.61 -19.93 27.72
N LYS A 237 7.97 -21.03 27.36
CA LYS A 237 8.42 -22.41 27.68
C LYS A 237 8.35 -23.39 26.50
N TYR A 238 7.69 -23.03 25.42
CA TYR A 238 7.41 -23.91 24.28
C TYR A 238 8.63 -24.06 23.36
N ASP A 239 8.72 -25.19 22.66
CA ASP A 239 9.74 -25.43 21.62
C ASP A 239 9.47 -24.59 20.37
N ALA A 240 8.18 -24.32 20.07
CA ALA A 240 7.73 -23.42 19.03
C ALA A 240 6.35 -22.85 19.37
N VAL A 241 6.07 -21.66 18.82
CA VAL A 241 4.74 -21.05 18.75
C VAL A 241 4.46 -20.81 17.27
N GLU A 242 3.40 -21.44 16.80
CA GLU A 242 2.98 -21.30 15.40
C GLU A 242 2.22 -19.98 15.22
N LYS A 243 2.31 -19.38 14.02
CA LYS A 243 1.50 -18.20 13.65
C LYS A 243 0.02 -18.55 13.39
N ILE A 244 -0.49 -19.58 14.04
CA ILE A 244 -1.86 -20.06 13.98
C ILE A 244 -2.53 -19.74 15.30
N TYR A 245 -3.50 -18.84 15.28
CA TYR A 245 -4.28 -18.46 16.47
C TYR A 245 -5.67 -17.98 16.06
N ARG A 246 -6.63 -18.12 16.97
CA ARG A 246 -7.99 -17.58 16.85
C ARG A 246 -8.60 -17.42 18.24
N ASN A 247 -9.16 -16.25 18.54
CA ASN A 247 -9.94 -16.02 19.75
C ASN A 247 -9.27 -16.57 21.03
N ASP A 248 -8.01 -16.18 21.31
CA ASP A 248 -7.21 -16.62 22.46
C ASP A 248 -6.80 -18.12 22.45
N TYR A 249 -6.94 -18.81 21.32
CA TYR A 249 -6.39 -20.16 21.11
C TYR A 249 -5.13 -20.05 20.23
N TYR A 250 -4.08 -20.74 20.65
CA TYR A 250 -2.77 -20.74 19.99
C TYR A 250 -2.34 -22.18 19.71
N VAL A 251 -1.59 -22.36 18.63
CA VAL A 251 -0.92 -23.63 18.34
C VAL A 251 0.53 -23.51 18.79
N VAL A 252 0.95 -24.43 19.64
CA VAL A 252 2.31 -24.50 20.18
C VAL A 252 2.90 -25.89 19.96
N THR A 253 4.21 -25.99 20.02
CA THR A 253 4.92 -27.28 20.07
C THR A 253 5.59 -27.39 21.43
N GLU A 254 5.36 -28.49 22.13
CA GLU A 254 6.05 -28.87 23.37
C GLU A 254 6.48 -30.32 23.31
N ASN A 255 7.76 -30.61 23.55
CA ASN A 255 8.33 -31.97 23.48
C ASN A 255 8.05 -32.70 22.15
N GLY A 256 8.08 -31.96 21.04
CA GLY A 256 7.86 -32.49 19.69
C GLY A 256 6.41 -32.77 19.32
N LYS A 257 5.44 -32.37 20.17
CA LYS A 257 4.00 -32.51 19.91
C LYS A 257 3.38 -31.13 19.72
N GLN A 258 2.55 -30.98 18.70
CA GLN A 258 1.71 -29.79 18.57
C GLN A 258 0.50 -29.89 19.51
N GLU A 259 0.16 -28.80 20.13
CA GLU A 259 -0.96 -28.64 21.05
C GLU A 259 -1.72 -27.36 20.74
N VAL A 260 -3.02 -27.35 21.02
CA VAL A 260 -3.80 -26.11 21.07
C VAL A 260 -3.94 -25.72 22.52
N VAL A 261 -3.50 -24.48 22.82
CA VAL A 261 -3.55 -23.91 24.18
C VAL A 261 -4.37 -22.62 24.19
N LYS A 262 -5.01 -22.36 25.32
CA LYS A 262 -5.58 -21.03 25.57
C LYS A 262 -4.52 -20.05 26.00
N LYS A 263 -4.86 -18.76 25.95
CA LYS A 263 -4.03 -17.65 26.43
C LYS A 263 -3.49 -17.82 27.85
N ASP A 264 -4.23 -18.53 28.71
CA ASP A 264 -3.81 -18.84 30.08
C ASP A 264 -2.85 -20.05 30.16
N GLY A 265 -2.47 -20.62 29.02
CA GLY A 265 -1.58 -21.78 28.93
C GLY A 265 -2.28 -23.14 29.13
N ASN A 266 -3.62 -23.17 29.35
CA ASN A 266 -4.35 -24.42 29.47
C ASN A 266 -4.39 -25.13 28.13
N ILE A 267 -3.93 -26.41 28.11
CA ILE A 267 -4.00 -27.28 26.95
C ILE A 267 -5.46 -27.67 26.73
N VAL A 268 -5.99 -27.39 25.54
CA VAL A 268 -7.36 -27.78 25.12
C VAL A 268 -7.35 -28.95 24.15
N LEU A 269 -6.27 -29.11 23.39
CA LEU A 269 -6.08 -30.20 22.47
C LEU A 269 -4.64 -30.69 22.46
N SER A 270 -4.41 -31.97 22.67
CA SER A 270 -3.14 -32.66 22.45
C SER A 270 -3.42 -34.03 21.85
N GLY A 271 -2.72 -34.44 20.80
CA GLY A 271 -3.01 -35.72 20.16
C GLY A 271 -1.99 -36.18 19.12
N ASN A 272 -2.26 -37.33 18.51
CA ASN A 272 -1.43 -37.88 17.44
C ASN A 272 -1.99 -37.51 16.08
N TYR A 273 -1.56 -36.37 15.57
CA TYR A 273 -1.76 -35.86 14.22
C TYR A 273 -0.43 -35.34 13.68
N ASP A 274 -0.27 -35.26 12.36
CA ASP A 274 1.00 -34.84 11.76
C ASP A 274 1.17 -33.34 11.92
N LYS A 275 0.06 -32.58 11.79
CA LYS A 275 0.07 -31.11 11.88
C LYS A 275 -1.31 -30.55 12.15
N ILE A 276 -1.36 -29.46 12.93
CA ILE A 276 -2.49 -28.53 12.96
C ILE A 276 -2.28 -27.49 11.86
N GLU A 277 -3.22 -27.37 10.93
CA GLU A 277 -3.12 -26.46 9.80
C GLU A 277 -3.79 -25.12 10.08
N ALA A 278 -4.95 -25.13 10.71
CA ALA A 278 -5.69 -23.91 11.04
C ALA A 278 -6.68 -24.13 12.18
N ILE A 279 -6.92 -23.10 12.96
CA ILE A 279 -8.08 -22.97 13.85
C ILE A 279 -9.15 -22.20 13.07
N LEU A 280 -10.39 -22.71 12.99
CA LEU A 280 -11.46 -22.03 12.27
C LEU A 280 -11.84 -20.72 12.94
N GLN A 281 -12.40 -19.78 12.20
CA GLN A 281 -12.78 -18.44 12.66
C GLN A 281 -13.62 -18.48 13.94
N ASN A 282 -14.56 -19.42 14.02
CA ASN A 282 -15.15 -19.83 15.27
C ASN A 282 -14.48 -21.13 15.73
N PRO A 283 -13.64 -21.11 16.78
CA PRO A 283 -12.92 -22.30 17.25
C PRO A 283 -13.82 -23.48 17.65
N GLU A 284 -15.06 -23.21 18.05
CA GLU A 284 -16.04 -24.27 18.36
C GLU A 284 -16.45 -25.06 17.11
N ASN A 285 -16.30 -24.50 15.91
CA ASN A 285 -16.52 -25.20 14.65
C ASN A 285 -15.41 -26.19 14.33
N GLY A 286 -14.23 -26.04 14.94
CA GLY A 286 -13.17 -27.03 14.86
C GLY A 286 -11.81 -26.47 14.39
N ILE A 287 -10.95 -27.43 14.16
CA ILE A 287 -9.55 -27.27 13.83
C ILE A 287 -9.26 -28.11 12.59
N ILE A 288 -8.68 -27.52 11.57
CA ILE A 288 -8.17 -28.23 10.40
C ILE A 288 -6.85 -28.90 10.81
N TYR A 289 -6.78 -30.20 10.68
CA TYR A 289 -5.59 -30.99 10.98
C TYR A 289 -5.19 -31.86 9.80
N LYS A 290 -3.91 -32.21 9.76
CA LYS A 290 -3.34 -33.15 8.80
C LYS A 290 -2.99 -34.47 9.47
N GLN A 291 -3.31 -35.55 8.80
CA GLN A 291 -2.90 -36.90 9.22
C GLN A 291 -2.71 -37.77 7.97
N LYS A 292 -1.54 -38.43 7.87
CA LYS A 292 -1.16 -39.28 6.71
C LYS A 292 -1.36 -38.54 5.37
N GLU A 293 -0.84 -37.32 5.31
CA GLU A 293 -0.90 -36.44 4.12
C GLU A 293 -2.30 -35.98 3.71
N LYS A 294 -3.34 -36.30 4.46
CA LYS A 294 -4.71 -35.85 4.21
C LYS A 294 -5.22 -34.94 5.32
N TYR A 295 -6.11 -34.06 4.96
CA TYR A 295 -6.71 -33.06 5.86
C TYR A 295 -8.10 -33.44 6.29
N GLY A 296 -8.41 -33.21 7.56
CA GLY A 296 -9.70 -33.39 8.19
C GLY A 296 -10.00 -32.25 9.16
N ILE A 297 -11.14 -32.31 9.83
CA ILE A 297 -11.53 -31.37 10.88
C ILE A 297 -11.84 -32.17 12.15
N MET A 298 -11.30 -31.68 13.26
CA MET A 298 -11.65 -32.17 14.61
C MET A 298 -12.16 -30.98 15.45
N ASN A 299 -12.96 -31.28 16.46
CA ASN A 299 -13.36 -30.26 17.43
C ASN A 299 -12.26 -30.06 18.51
N LEU A 300 -12.45 -29.07 19.39
CA LEU A 300 -11.53 -28.78 20.49
C LEU A 300 -11.38 -29.93 21.53
N SER A 301 -12.27 -30.91 21.53
CA SER A 301 -12.12 -32.12 22.37
C SER A 301 -11.37 -33.25 21.67
N GLY A 302 -10.91 -33.05 20.44
CA GLY A 302 -10.20 -34.06 19.64
C GLY A 302 -11.11 -35.05 18.92
N ALA A 303 -12.43 -34.86 18.97
CA ALA A 303 -13.35 -35.71 18.21
C ALA A 303 -13.33 -35.33 16.73
N VAL A 304 -13.18 -36.35 15.87
CA VAL A 304 -13.14 -36.15 14.41
C VAL A 304 -14.53 -35.77 13.92
N VAL A 305 -14.64 -34.59 13.30
CA VAL A 305 -15.86 -34.08 12.67
C VAL A 305 -15.85 -34.44 11.19
N ILE A 306 -14.74 -34.15 10.49
CA ILE A 306 -14.50 -34.54 9.09
C ILE A 306 -13.25 -35.43 9.07
N LYS A 307 -13.38 -36.63 8.52
CA LYS A 307 -12.24 -37.55 8.40
C LYS A 307 -11.13 -36.99 7.53
N PRO A 308 -9.84 -37.32 7.80
CA PRO A 308 -8.72 -36.86 6.99
C PRO A 308 -8.69 -37.61 5.64
N GLU A 309 -9.47 -37.14 4.69
CA GLU A 309 -9.56 -37.69 3.32
C GLU A 309 -9.32 -36.67 2.22
N TYR A 310 -9.25 -35.39 2.55
CA TYR A 310 -9.07 -34.27 1.59
C TYR A 310 -7.60 -33.98 1.35
N GLU A 311 -7.28 -33.48 0.15
CA GLU A 311 -5.93 -33.02 -0.22
C GLU A 311 -5.62 -31.63 0.32
N LYS A 312 -6.66 -30.85 0.55
CA LYS A 312 -6.59 -29.50 1.15
C LYS A 312 -7.94 -29.15 1.76
N LEU A 313 -7.92 -28.44 2.86
CA LEU A 313 -9.08 -27.76 3.44
C LEU A 313 -8.71 -26.32 3.74
N LYS A 314 -9.64 -25.42 3.50
CA LYS A 314 -9.51 -23.98 3.85
C LYS A 314 -10.90 -23.47 4.23
N GLU A 315 -10.97 -22.61 5.22
CA GLU A 315 -12.22 -21.94 5.60
C GLU A 315 -12.71 -21.03 4.45
N GLY A 316 -14.00 -21.12 4.14
CA GLY A 316 -14.71 -20.25 3.21
C GLY A 316 -15.58 -19.23 3.95
N ALA A 317 -16.73 -18.89 3.38
CA ALA A 317 -17.76 -18.12 4.07
C ALA A 317 -18.22 -18.85 5.35
N SER A 318 -18.81 -18.13 6.28
CA SER A 318 -19.22 -18.66 7.58
C SER A 318 -19.95 -20.03 7.45
N GLY A 319 -19.41 -21.04 8.13
CA GLY A 319 -19.96 -22.41 8.12
C GLY A 319 -19.67 -23.22 6.87
N SER A 320 -18.71 -22.82 6.03
CA SER A 320 -18.28 -23.58 4.86
C SER A 320 -16.78 -23.83 4.83
N ILE A 321 -16.42 -24.90 4.11
CA ILE A 321 -15.04 -25.31 3.90
C ILE A 321 -14.80 -25.51 2.40
N ILE A 322 -13.82 -24.80 1.86
CA ILE A 322 -13.26 -25.07 0.54
C ILE A 322 -12.40 -26.33 0.68
N ALA A 323 -12.74 -27.36 -0.07
CA ALA A 323 -12.07 -28.66 0.02
C ALA A 323 -11.51 -29.06 -1.34
N LYS A 324 -10.36 -29.76 -1.34
CA LYS A 324 -9.78 -30.37 -2.53
C LYS A 324 -9.82 -31.89 -2.38
N LYS A 325 -10.40 -32.55 -3.36
CA LYS A 325 -10.51 -34.02 -3.45
C LYS A 325 -10.34 -34.44 -4.91
N ASP A 326 -9.59 -35.51 -5.16
CA ASP A 326 -9.29 -36.00 -6.50
C ASP A 326 -8.80 -34.91 -7.46
N SER A 327 -7.89 -34.06 -6.95
CA SER A 327 -7.27 -32.91 -7.63
C SER A 327 -8.21 -31.76 -7.98
N LYS A 328 -9.50 -31.82 -7.62
CA LYS A 328 -10.50 -30.79 -7.87
C LYS A 328 -10.99 -30.14 -6.58
N TYR A 329 -11.31 -28.85 -6.69
CA TYR A 329 -11.89 -28.09 -5.59
C TYR A 329 -13.43 -28.10 -5.64
N GLY A 330 -14.02 -28.11 -4.47
CA GLY A 330 -15.44 -27.95 -4.21
C GLY A 330 -15.67 -27.29 -2.85
N ILE A 331 -16.91 -27.19 -2.43
CA ILE A 331 -17.29 -26.65 -1.12
C ILE A 331 -18.10 -27.69 -0.36
N ILE A 332 -17.78 -27.87 0.92
CA ILE A 332 -18.52 -28.69 1.86
C ILE A 332 -18.96 -27.83 3.06
N ASP A 333 -19.96 -28.31 3.79
CA ASP A 333 -20.28 -27.73 5.10
C ASP A 333 -19.40 -28.33 6.20
N LEU A 334 -19.58 -27.83 7.42
CA LEU A 334 -18.83 -28.31 8.61
C LEU A 334 -19.15 -29.77 8.99
N GLN A 335 -20.18 -30.38 8.42
CA GLN A 335 -20.54 -31.81 8.59
C GLN A 335 -19.98 -32.67 7.46
N GLY A 336 -19.28 -32.08 6.49
CA GLY A 336 -18.72 -32.77 5.32
C GLY A 336 -19.71 -32.98 4.18
N ASN A 337 -20.92 -32.38 4.22
CA ASN A 337 -21.86 -32.46 3.13
C ASN A 337 -21.47 -31.53 1.99
N GLN A 338 -21.45 -32.04 0.76
CA GLN A 338 -21.12 -31.30 -0.41
C GLN A 338 -22.17 -30.22 -0.71
N LYS A 339 -21.72 -28.97 -0.85
CA LYS A 339 -22.50 -27.80 -1.26
C LYS A 339 -22.20 -27.39 -2.71
N VAL A 340 -20.94 -27.52 -3.13
CA VAL A 340 -20.49 -27.28 -4.50
C VAL A 340 -19.69 -28.49 -4.94
N GLU A 341 -19.93 -28.95 -6.15
CA GLU A 341 -19.29 -30.09 -6.77
C GLU A 341 -17.77 -29.93 -6.88
N PHE A 342 -17.02 -31.02 -6.75
CA PHE A 342 -15.57 -31.07 -6.93
C PHE A 342 -15.24 -31.07 -8.42
N LYS A 343 -15.27 -29.90 -9.06
CA LYS A 343 -15.04 -29.72 -10.50
C LYS A 343 -13.99 -28.69 -10.86
N TYR A 344 -13.67 -27.76 -9.95
CA TYR A 344 -12.82 -26.62 -10.24
C TYR A 344 -11.33 -26.95 -10.11
N GLN A 345 -10.51 -26.27 -10.93
CA GLN A 345 -9.05 -26.32 -10.83
C GLN A 345 -8.54 -25.48 -9.66
N ASN A 346 -9.22 -24.35 -9.41
CA ASN A 346 -8.97 -23.50 -8.26
C ASN A 346 -10.28 -22.98 -7.69
N LEU A 347 -10.27 -22.68 -6.39
CA LEU A 347 -11.41 -22.10 -5.69
C LEU A 347 -10.91 -21.33 -4.48
N SER A 348 -11.31 -20.10 -4.37
CA SER A 348 -10.96 -19.23 -3.26
C SER A 348 -12.17 -18.44 -2.78
N TYR A 349 -12.11 -17.99 -1.54
CA TYR A 349 -13.09 -17.07 -0.95
C TYR A 349 -12.42 -15.76 -0.62
N ASN A 350 -13.04 -14.65 -1.03
CA ASN A 350 -12.63 -13.31 -0.65
C ASN A 350 -13.58 -12.76 0.42
N GLU A 351 -13.09 -12.62 1.62
CA GLU A 351 -13.87 -12.18 2.78
C GLU A 351 -14.38 -10.74 2.64
N LYS A 352 -13.57 -9.82 2.09
CA LYS A 352 -13.98 -8.42 1.91
C LYS A 352 -15.10 -8.25 0.89
N ALA A 353 -15.08 -9.06 -0.15
CA ALA A 353 -16.09 -9.04 -1.21
C ALA A 353 -17.27 -9.98 -0.93
N ASP A 354 -17.15 -10.87 0.04
CA ASP A 354 -18.10 -11.94 0.39
C ASP A 354 -18.51 -12.80 -0.81
N LEU A 355 -17.51 -13.23 -1.59
CA LEU A 355 -17.74 -14.04 -2.77
C LEU A 355 -16.69 -15.12 -2.97
N TYR A 356 -17.06 -16.17 -3.69
CA TYR A 356 -16.15 -17.21 -4.16
C TYR A 356 -15.72 -16.96 -5.59
N ILE A 357 -14.46 -17.24 -5.88
CA ILE A 357 -13.87 -17.23 -7.21
C ILE A 357 -13.47 -18.66 -7.52
N ALA A 358 -14.16 -19.29 -8.44
CA ALA A 358 -13.91 -20.63 -8.91
C ALA A 358 -13.35 -20.57 -10.32
N GLU A 359 -12.34 -21.38 -10.63
CA GLU A 359 -11.68 -21.44 -11.93
C GLU A 359 -11.87 -22.86 -12.51
N ASP A 360 -12.34 -22.93 -13.72
CA ASP A 360 -12.56 -24.20 -14.43
C ASP A 360 -11.29 -24.70 -15.18
N ASP A 361 -11.44 -25.74 -15.99
CA ASP A 361 -10.36 -26.34 -16.76
C ASP A 361 -9.91 -25.47 -17.97
N GLN A 362 -10.66 -24.47 -18.34
CA GLN A 362 -10.38 -23.49 -19.40
C GLN A 362 -9.83 -22.18 -18.83
N TYR A 363 -9.58 -22.12 -17.52
CA TYR A 363 -9.17 -20.91 -16.77
C TYR A 363 -10.26 -19.82 -16.75
N GLU A 364 -11.51 -20.14 -17.12
CA GLU A 364 -12.65 -19.24 -16.96
C GLU A 364 -13.13 -19.27 -15.51
N ASN A 365 -13.55 -18.12 -15.00
CA ASN A 365 -14.01 -18.00 -13.63
C ASN A 365 -15.53 -18.04 -13.56
N GLU A 366 -16.05 -18.82 -12.61
CA GLU A 366 -17.38 -18.69 -12.05
C GLU A 366 -17.30 -17.91 -10.74
N ILE A 367 -18.02 -16.79 -10.63
CA ILE A 367 -18.08 -15.98 -9.42
C ILE A 367 -19.39 -16.34 -8.69
N LEU A 368 -19.24 -16.86 -7.46
CA LEU A 368 -20.39 -17.33 -6.68
C LEU A 368 -20.61 -16.40 -5.48
N ASP A 369 -21.87 -16.20 -5.12
CA ASP A 369 -22.21 -15.57 -3.84
C ASP A 369 -21.96 -16.51 -2.64
N SER A 370 -22.13 -15.99 -1.42
CA SER A 370 -21.97 -16.76 -0.19
C SER A 370 -23.02 -17.90 -0.01
N ASN A 371 -24.06 -17.95 -0.86
CA ASN A 371 -25.02 -19.04 -0.96
C ASN A 371 -24.67 -20.04 -2.06
N TYR A 372 -23.45 -19.95 -2.62
CA TYR A 372 -22.90 -20.82 -3.67
C TYR A 372 -23.60 -20.72 -5.02
N GLN A 373 -24.36 -19.64 -5.27
CA GLN A 373 -25.01 -19.39 -6.56
C GLN A 373 -24.06 -18.69 -7.49
N VAL A 374 -23.82 -19.27 -8.67
CA VAL A 374 -23.05 -18.60 -9.73
C VAL A 374 -23.81 -17.36 -10.19
N LYS A 375 -23.18 -16.21 -10.08
CA LYS A 375 -23.74 -14.90 -10.43
C LYS A 375 -23.13 -14.31 -11.69
N GLN A 376 -21.84 -14.57 -11.91
CA GLN A 376 -21.13 -14.10 -13.09
C GLN A 376 -20.15 -15.19 -13.56
N THR A 377 -19.88 -15.17 -14.87
CA THR A 377 -18.86 -16.01 -15.51
C THR A 377 -17.99 -15.16 -16.42
N GLY A 378 -16.74 -15.54 -16.61
CA GLY A 378 -15.78 -14.85 -17.48
C GLY A 378 -14.37 -14.89 -16.91
N TYR A 379 -13.42 -14.29 -17.60
CA TYR A 379 -12.05 -14.20 -17.08
C TYR A 379 -11.96 -13.04 -16.11
N LEU A 380 -11.64 -13.33 -14.84
CA LEU A 380 -11.47 -12.30 -13.81
C LEU A 380 -10.16 -11.56 -14.05
N ILE A 381 -10.26 -10.28 -14.42
CA ILE A 381 -9.10 -9.41 -14.66
C ILE A 381 -8.67 -8.73 -13.38
N GLU A 382 -9.62 -8.19 -12.63
CA GLU A 382 -9.35 -7.50 -11.37
C GLU A 382 -10.47 -7.72 -10.35
N LEU A 383 -10.10 -7.91 -9.09
CA LEU A 383 -10.98 -7.82 -7.93
C LEU A 383 -10.49 -6.70 -7.03
N ASN A 384 -11.08 -5.52 -7.14
CA ASN A 384 -10.68 -4.34 -6.38
C ASN A 384 -11.58 -4.16 -5.15
N THR A 385 -11.11 -4.68 -4.00
CA THR A 385 -11.88 -4.62 -2.75
C THR A 385 -11.92 -3.23 -2.11
N ASP A 386 -10.99 -2.35 -2.46
CA ASP A 386 -10.94 -1.00 -1.90
C ASP A 386 -11.93 -0.07 -2.62
N LYS A 387 -12.12 -0.27 -3.92
CA LYS A 387 -13.11 0.45 -4.73
C LYS A 387 -14.46 -0.28 -4.84
N GLY A 388 -14.54 -1.53 -4.40
CA GLY A 388 -15.78 -2.31 -4.36
C GLY A 388 -16.27 -2.80 -5.73
N TYR A 389 -15.36 -3.17 -6.64
CA TYR A 389 -15.73 -3.71 -7.95
C TYR A 389 -14.90 -4.94 -8.34
N MET A 390 -15.42 -5.68 -9.31
CA MET A 390 -14.70 -6.70 -10.08
C MET A 390 -14.79 -6.38 -11.57
N GLU A 391 -13.71 -6.64 -12.29
CA GLU A 391 -13.63 -6.55 -13.75
C GLU A 391 -13.55 -7.96 -14.35
N LEU A 392 -14.47 -8.27 -15.24
CA LEU A 392 -14.55 -9.53 -15.97
C LEU A 392 -14.41 -9.29 -17.47
N ASN A 393 -13.59 -10.09 -18.13
CA ASN A 393 -13.65 -10.20 -19.60
C ASN A 393 -14.68 -11.28 -19.95
N GLN A 394 -15.77 -10.85 -20.57
CA GLN A 394 -16.89 -11.68 -21.04
C GLN A 394 -17.01 -11.53 -22.56
N ASN A 395 -16.75 -12.59 -23.33
CA ASN A 395 -16.84 -12.55 -24.78
C ASN A 395 -16.01 -11.43 -25.44
N ASN A 396 -14.76 -11.23 -24.99
CA ASN A 396 -13.86 -10.14 -25.41
C ASN A 396 -14.36 -8.72 -25.09
N SER A 397 -15.27 -8.59 -24.15
CA SER A 397 -15.77 -7.32 -23.63
C SER A 397 -15.48 -7.21 -22.14
N TYR A 398 -14.89 -6.11 -21.72
CA TYR A 398 -14.63 -5.85 -20.30
C TYR A 398 -15.88 -5.27 -19.66
N LYS A 399 -16.33 -5.91 -18.58
CA LYS A 399 -17.48 -5.51 -17.80
C LYS A 399 -17.12 -5.38 -16.33
N TYR A 400 -17.72 -4.41 -15.69
CA TYR A 400 -17.50 -4.09 -14.29
C TYR A 400 -18.74 -4.39 -13.47
N TYR A 401 -18.59 -5.04 -12.32
CA TYR A 401 -19.67 -5.37 -11.42
C TYR A 401 -19.29 -4.96 -9.99
N ASN A 402 -20.26 -4.46 -9.22
CA ASN A 402 -20.07 -4.37 -7.78
C ASN A 402 -20.23 -5.76 -7.12
N PHE A 403 -19.97 -5.86 -5.81
CA PHE A 403 -20.06 -7.14 -5.10
C PHE A 403 -21.51 -7.61 -4.84
N LYS A 404 -22.51 -6.84 -5.27
CA LYS A 404 -23.91 -7.28 -5.37
C LYS A 404 -24.26 -7.80 -6.76
N PHE A 405 -23.24 -7.92 -7.65
CA PHE A 405 -23.37 -8.38 -9.03
C PHE A 405 -24.17 -7.45 -9.96
N GLU A 406 -24.32 -6.18 -9.58
CA GLU A 406 -24.90 -5.16 -10.43
C GLU A 406 -23.83 -4.61 -11.36
N GLU A 407 -24.13 -4.58 -12.69
CA GLU A 407 -23.23 -4.03 -13.70
C GLU A 407 -23.01 -2.54 -13.43
N GLN A 408 -21.74 -2.11 -13.46
CA GLN A 408 -21.30 -0.74 -13.20
C GLN A 408 -20.79 -0.10 -14.48
N ASN A 409 -21.12 1.16 -14.68
CA ASN A 409 -20.45 1.95 -15.71
C ASN A 409 -19.03 2.30 -15.27
N VAL A 410 -18.08 2.25 -16.21
CA VAL A 410 -16.68 2.66 -16.01
C VAL A 410 -16.58 4.05 -15.35
N GLU A 411 -17.47 4.95 -15.73
CA GLU A 411 -17.59 6.31 -15.19
C GLU A 411 -17.87 6.35 -13.67
N ASN A 412 -18.63 5.39 -13.15
CA ASN A 412 -18.97 5.32 -11.74
C ASN A 412 -17.79 4.78 -10.89
N ILE A 413 -16.92 3.99 -11.50
CA ILE A 413 -15.77 3.39 -10.84
C ILE A 413 -14.57 4.33 -10.87
N PHE A 414 -14.37 5.02 -12.01
CA PHE A 414 -13.25 5.92 -12.26
C PHE A 414 -13.71 7.39 -12.28
N THR A 415 -14.48 7.80 -11.28
CA THR A 415 -15.07 9.15 -11.19
C THR A 415 -14.06 10.31 -11.24
N SER A 416 -12.79 10.06 -10.97
CA SER A 416 -11.71 11.04 -11.10
C SER A 416 -11.14 11.14 -12.52
N ASN A 417 -11.42 10.17 -13.41
CA ASN A 417 -10.87 10.17 -14.76
C ASN A 417 -11.71 11.07 -15.67
N THR A 418 -11.04 11.94 -16.39
CA THR A 418 -11.65 12.80 -17.43
C THR A 418 -11.38 12.27 -18.82
N LEU A 419 -10.39 11.41 -18.97
CA LEU A 419 -9.92 10.82 -20.21
C LEU A 419 -9.90 9.30 -20.11
N PHE A 420 -10.41 8.65 -21.15
CA PHE A 420 -10.45 7.20 -21.31
C PHE A 420 -9.69 6.79 -22.56
N ALA A 421 -8.73 5.88 -22.39
CA ALA A 421 -7.96 5.37 -23.53
C ALA A 421 -8.89 4.66 -24.53
N SER A 422 -8.72 4.95 -25.80
CA SER A 422 -9.51 4.38 -26.90
C SER A 422 -8.61 4.06 -28.08
N LYS A 423 -8.94 3.04 -28.86
CA LYS A 423 -8.17 2.60 -30.03
C LYS A 423 -9.01 2.66 -31.30
N LYS A 424 -8.46 3.25 -32.35
CA LYS A 424 -9.07 3.32 -33.68
C LYS A 424 -7.99 3.20 -34.75
N ASP A 425 -8.24 2.36 -35.75
CA ASP A 425 -7.32 2.17 -36.90
C ASP A 425 -5.88 1.84 -36.49
N GLY A 426 -5.72 1.06 -35.40
CA GLY A 426 -4.43 0.62 -34.90
C GLY A 426 -3.70 1.64 -34.00
N LYS A 427 -4.19 2.88 -33.89
CA LYS A 427 -3.63 3.92 -33.04
C LYS A 427 -4.49 4.21 -31.82
N TYR A 428 -3.87 4.69 -30.76
CA TYR A 428 -4.54 5.10 -29.53
C TYR A 428 -4.76 6.61 -29.49
N GLY A 429 -5.84 7.00 -28.84
CA GLY A 429 -6.20 8.35 -28.45
C GLY A 429 -6.99 8.31 -27.16
N PHE A 430 -7.63 9.41 -26.80
CA PHE A 430 -8.48 9.48 -25.62
C PHE A 430 -9.84 10.08 -25.94
N VAL A 431 -10.85 9.55 -25.29
CA VAL A 431 -12.23 10.05 -25.33
C VAL A 431 -12.64 10.54 -23.95
N ASP A 432 -13.63 11.45 -23.90
CA ASP A 432 -14.30 11.81 -22.66
C ASP A 432 -15.32 10.72 -22.23
N LYS A 433 -15.96 10.92 -21.08
CA LYS A 433 -16.99 10.02 -20.56
C LYS A 433 -18.20 9.80 -21.49
N ASN A 434 -18.42 10.66 -22.48
CA ASN A 434 -19.49 10.55 -23.46
C ASN A 434 -19.02 9.89 -24.78
N GLY A 435 -17.77 9.40 -24.82
CA GLY A 435 -17.15 8.82 -26.01
C GLY A 435 -16.71 9.84 -27.06
N LYS A 436 -16.73 11.15 -26.75
CA LYS A 436 -16.24 12.19 -27.63
C LYS A 436 -14.72 12.21 -27.60
N THR A 437 -14.10 12.20 -28.79
CA THR A 437 -12.65 12.29 -28.91
C THR A 437 -12.13 13.61 -28.32
N VAL A 438 -11.20 13.50 -27.35
CA VAL A 438 -10.46 14.62 -26.74
C VAL A 438 -9.05 14.67 -27.27
N VAL A 439 -8.41 13.50 -27.43
CA VAL A 439 -7.07 13.36 -27.99
C VAL A 439 -7.13 12.46 -29.21
N ASP A 440 -6.61 12.92 -30.33
CA ASP A 440 -6.64 12.21 -31.60
C ASP A 440 -5.92 10.85 -31.54
N TYR A 441 -6.33 9.92 -32.40
CA TYR A 441 -5.77 8.57 -32.51
C TYR A 441 -4.44 8.57 -33.27
N ILE A 442 -3.39 9.06 -32.63
CA ILE A 442 -2.06 9.25 -33.25
C ILE A 442 -0.93 8.50 -32.51
N TYR A 443 -1.21 7.93 -31.35
CA TYR A 443 -0.22 7.29 -30.51
C TYR A 443 -0.10 5.79 -30.77
N ASP A 444 1.08 5.25 -30.57
CA ASP A 444 1.39 3.83 -30.73
C ASP A 444 0.86 3.02 -29.54
N ASP A 445 0.91 3.62 -28.35
CA ASP A 445 0.45 3.06 -27.09
C ASP A 445 0.09 4.17 -26.11
N VAL A 446 -0.73 3.86 -25.10
CA VAL A 446 -1.11 4.80 -24.04
C VAL A 446 -1.31 4.07 -22.73
N THR A 447 -1.30 4.81 -21.61
CA THR A 447 -1.69 4.28 -20.30
C THR A 447 -3.05 4.85 -19.88
N SER A 448 -3.67 4.23 -18.89
CA SER A 448 -4.84 4.82 -18.23
C SER A 448 -4.44 6.10 -17.51
N GLN A 449 -5.41 7.01 -17.33
CA GLN A 449 -5.22 8.21 -16.53
C GLN A 449 -5.06 7.84 -15.04
N ASN A 450 -4.12 8.49 -14.38
CA ASN A 450 -3.84 8.26 -12.95
C ASN A 450 -4.68 9.15 -12.02
N SER A 451 -4.50 8.96 -10.71
CA SER A 451 -5.17 9.76 -9.68
C SER A 451 -4.78 11.26 -9.68
N TYR A 452 -3.69 11.62 -10.35
CA TYR A 452 -3.23 13.00 -10.51
C TYR A 452 -3.73 13.65 -11.81
N GLY A 453 -4.45 12.90 -12.65
CA GLY A 453 -5.00 13.37 -13.90
C GLY A 453 -4.05 13.27 -15.11
N TYR A 454 -2.94 12.52 -15.00
CA TYR A 454 -1.99 12.34 -16.11
C TYR A 454 -2.17 10.97 -16.77
N ALA A 455 -1.87 10.90 -18.07
CA ALA A 455 -1.80 9.65 -18.81
C ALA A 455 -0.54 9.61 -19.68
N GLY A 456 0.07 8.43 -19.79
CA GLY A 456 1.21 8.20 -20.66
C GLY A 456 0.77 8.08 -22.12
N ILE A 457 1.60 8.61 -23.03
CA ILE A 457 1.43 8.54 -24.49
C ILE A 457 2.75 8.04 -25.12
N LYS A 458 2.67 7.09 -26.05
CA LYS A 458 3.83 6.61 -26.80
C LYS A 458 3.73 7.01 -28.26
N LYS A 459 4.77 7.60 -28.81
CA LYS A 459 4.87 7.97 -30.23
C LYS A 459 6.27 7.71 -30.75
N ASP A 460 6.38 7.07 -31.91
CA ASP A 460 7.66 6.73 -32.53
C ASP A 460 8.60 5.99 -31.56
N GLY A 461 8.02 5.05 -30.77
CA GLY A 461 8.75 4.26 -29.80
C GLY A 461 9.11 4.98 -28.49
N LYS A 462 8.83 6.27 -28.36
CA LYS A 462 9.18 7.09 -27.18
C LYS A 462 7.96 7.48 -26.38
N TRP A 463 8.13 7.56 -25.06
CA TRP A 463 7.08 7.90 -24.12
C TRP A 463 7.09 9.37 -23.75
N GLY A 464 5.91 9.93 -23.54
CA GLY A 464 5.61 11.24 -23.01
C GLY A 464 4.33 11.19 -22.18
N ALA A 465 3.72 12.34 -21.92
CA ALA A 465 2.49 12.39 -21.14
C ALA A 465 1.57 13.56 -21.48
N ILE A 466 0.28 13.35 -21.18
CA ILE A 466 -0.77 14.35 -21.25
C ILE A 466 -1.38 14.60 -19.87
N ASP A 467 -1.96 15.78 -19.67
CA ASP A 467 -2.75 16.14 -18.49
C ASP A 467 -4.23 15.69 -18.64
N LYS A 468 -5.03 15.98 -17.61
CA LYS A 468 -6.47 15.67 -17.53
C LYS A 468 -7.32 16.28 -18.64
N ASP A 469 -6.80 17.29 -19.34
CA ASP A 469 -7.48 18.00 -20.43
C ASP A 469 -6.99 17.52 -21.81
N GLY A 470 -6.07 16.53 -21.85
CA GLY A 470 -5.49 15.95 -23.07
C GLY A 470 -4.34 16.77 -23.65
N LYS A 471 -3.85 17.76 -22.93
CA LYS A 471 -2.71 18.58 -23.35
C LYS A 471 -1.40 17.85 -23.07
N VAL A 472 -0.50 17.82 -24.06
CA VAL A 472 0.85 17.27 -23.86
C VAL A 472 1.60 18.13 -22.83
N VAL A 473 1.99 17.50 -21.73
CA VAL A 473 2.79 18.08 -20.64
C VAL A 473 4.25 17.64 -20.71
N LYS A 474 4.49 16.48 -21.29
CA LYS A 474 5.82 15.98 -21.65
C LYS A 474 5.77 15.41 -23.05
N GLU A 475 6.65 15.93 -23.92
CA GLU A 475 6.79 15.42 -25.27
C GLU A 475 7.28 13.96 -25.26
N PRO A 476 6.87 13.14 -26.23
CA PRO A 476 7.32 11.74 -26.35
C PRO A 476 8.80 11.67 -26.74
N THR A 477 9.70 11.82 -25.76
CA THR A 477 11.16 11.84 -25.97
C THR A 477 11.91 10.82 -25.13
N TYR A 478 11.23 10.15 -24.18
CA TYR A 478 11.84 9.26 -23.21
C TYR A 478 11.94 7.84 -23.75
N ASN A 479 13.17 7.30 -23.73
CA ASN A 479 13.40 5.87 -23.96
C ASN A 479 13.22 5.15 -22.61
N LEU A 480 12.15 4.40 -22.49
CA LEU A 480 11.93 3.52 -21.36
C LEU A 480 12.24 2.09 -21.81
N ASP A 481 13.01 1.36 -21.02
CA ASP A 481 13.25 -0.04 -21.28
C ASP A 481 11.93 -0.80 -21.36
N ASP A 482 11.81 -1.71 -22.33
CA ASP A 482 10.56 -2.44 -22.54
C ASP A 482 10.11 -3.24 -21.31
N TYR A 483 11.05 -3.65 -20.49
CA TYR A 483 10.79 -4.33 -19.22
C TYR A 483 10.20 -3.41 -18.14
N LEU A 484 10.61 -2.13 -18.12
CA LEU A 484 10.26 -1.16 -17.07
C LEU A 484 9.23 -0.13 -17.52
N LYS A 485 8.89 -0.06 -18.81
CA LYS A 485 8.06 0.99 -19.42
C LYS A 485 6.73 1.23 -18.72
N ILE A 486 6.03 0.16 -18.29
CA ILE A 486 4.74 0.26 -17.61
C ILE A 486 4.94 0.83 -16.21
N ASP A 487 5.97 0.36 -15.51
CA ASP A 487 6.26 0.78 -14.15
C ASP A 487 6.78 2.21 -14.10
N PHE A 488 7.59 2.64 -15.07
CA PHE A 488 8.13 4.00 -15.11
C PHE A 488 7.11 5.05 -15.54
N ILE A 489 6.18 4.70 -16.40
CA ILE A 489 5.04 5.58 -16.66
C ILE A 489 4.14 5.64 -15.46
N GLY A 490 3.99 4.53 -14.74
CA GLY A 490 3.37 4.49 -13.43
C GLY A 490 4.04 5.46 -12.46
N VAL A 491 5.38 5.48 -12.37
CA VAL A 491 6.16 6.41 -11.54
C VAL A 491 5.87 7.86 -11.90
N TRP A 492 5.92 8.17 -13.18
CA TRP A 492 5.84 9.54 -13.63
C TRP A 492 4.46 10.14 -13.51
N TYR A 493 3.47 9.37 -13.89
CA TYR A 493 2.17 9.95 -14.19
C TYR A 493 0.99 9.20 -13.60
N LEU A 494 1.15 7.95 -13.26
CA LEU A 494 0.05 7.17 -12.71
C LEU A 494 0.01 7.18 -11.20
N GLY A 495 1.02 7.73 -10.53
CA GLY A 495 1.15 7.60 -9.09
C GLY A 495 1.17 6.13 -8.66
N LYS A 496 1.37 5.22 -9.61
CA LYS A 496 1.62 3.79 -9.43
C LYS A 496 2.91 3.47 -10.13
N ASP A 497 3.82 2.95 -9.39
CA ASP A 497 5.01 2.34 -9.91
C ASP A 497 5.49 1.33 -8.90
N ILE A 498 6.54 0.64 -9.23
CA ILE A 498 7.23 -0.26 -8.32
C ILE A 498 7.54 0.46 -7.00
N ASN A 499 8.03 1.70 -7.05
CA ASN A 499 8.38 2.47 -5.87
C ASN A 499 7.15 2.85 -5.05
N MET A 500 6.08 3.30 -5.70
CA MET A 500 4.84 3.67 -5.02
C MET A 500 4.21 2.48 -4.30
N ASN A 501 4.34 1.27 -4.84
CA ASN A 501 3.90 0.07 -4.17
C ASN A 501 4.71 -0.21 -2.91
N TYR A 502 5.97 0.19 -2.86
CA TYR A 502 6.80 0.07 -1.67
C TYR A 502 6.46 1.11 -0.61
N TYR A 503 6.04 2.30 -1.01
CA TYR A 503 5.80 3.43 -0.11
C TYR A 503 4.38 3.50 0.45
N ARG A 504 3.39 2.89 -0.20
CA ARG A 504 1.96 3.09 0.10
C ARG A 504 1.23 1.90 0.68
N LYS A 505 1.93 0.84 1.02
CA LYS A 505 1.28 -0.34 1.63
C LYS A 505 1.09 -0.20 3.13
#